data_b556a4de7e59b887460e9c0d30bec67b
#
_entry.id   b556a4de7e59b887460e9c0d30bec67b
#
_cell.length_a   1.000
_cell.length_b   1.000
_cell.length_c   1.000
_cell.angle_alpha   90.00
_cell.angle_beta   90.00
_cell.angle_gamma   90.00
#
_symmetry.space_group_name_H-M   'P 1'
#
loop_
_entity.id
_entity.type
_entity.pdbx_description
1 polymer ?
#
loop_
_entity_poly.entity_id
_entity_poly.type
_entity_poly.pdbx_seq_one_letter_code
_entity_poly.pdbx_strand_id
1 'polypeptide(L)'
;MSWRRSQRCGWACLFAVAAVALVLLSHFIRDYILTGRQYLLQLQHKSVHRRIVALGDIHGDYEHATSILRAAGILHAGNDSWAGGSTIFVSTGDTVDRGDDTIRLYRLFQDLREQSRRVGGNVINVLGNHEMMNAMMDWRYVTPGDMASFGGPVGRRQAMSLHG
;
A
#
# COMPACT_ATOMS: atom_id res chain seq x y z
N MET A 1 -75.55 -26.55 18.12
CA MET A 1 -74.25 -27.25 17.83
C MET A 1 -73.44 -26.62 16.65
N SER A 2 -73.81 -25.51 16.05
CA SER A 2 -73.17 -24.93 14.83
C SER A 2 -72.06 -23.90 15.11
N TRP A 3 -72.08 -23.22 16.26
CA TRP A 3 -71.15 -22.10 16.53
C TRP A 3 -69.68 -22.50 16.79
N ARG A 4 -69.45 -23.70 17.36
CA ARG A 4 -68.10 -24.23 17.60
C ARG A 4 -67.34 -24.67 16.31
N ARG A 5 -68.05 -25.02 15.24
CA ARG A 5 -67.43 -25.43 13.98
C ARG A 5 -66.83 -24.22 13.19
N SER A 6 -67.49 -23.06 13.26
CA SER A 6 -67.04 -21.84 12.56
C SER A 6 -65.73 -21.29 13.12
N GLN A 7 -65.56 -21.30 14.44
CA GLN A 7 -64.31 -20.83 15.08
C GLN A 7 -63.11 -21.72 14.77
N ARG A 8 -63.30 -23.06 14.70
CA ARG A 8 -62.19 -23.97 14.34
C ARG A 8 -61.66 -23.77 12.94
N CYS A 9 -62.51 -23.41 11.97
CA CYS A 9 -62.16 -23.11 10.59
C CYS A 9 -61.33 -21.82 10.49
N GLY A 10 -61.69 -20.77 11.25
CA GLY A 10 -60.98 -19.50 11.30
C GLY A 10 -59.54 -19.63 11.82
N TRP A 11 -59.37 -20.37 12.89
CA TRP A 11 -58.02 -20.64 13.45
C TRP A 11 -57.14 -21.47 12.54
N ALA A 12 -57.68 -22.47 11.83
CA ALA A 12 -56.94 -23.28 10.88
C ALA A 12 -56.45 -22.45 9.71
N CYS A 13 -57.27 -21.54 9.17
CA CYS A 13 -56.85 -20.60 8.14
C CYS A 13 -55.74 -19.63 8.60
N LEU A 14 -55.89 -19.12 9.84
CA LEU A 14 -54.85 -18.23 10.39
C LEU A 14 -53.50 -18.95 10.57
N PHE A 15 -53.50 -20.18 11.05
CA PHE A 15 -52.29 -21.00 11.19
C PHE A 15 -51.66 -21.32 9.81
N ALA A 16 -52.47 -21.60 8.79
CA ALA A 16 -52.00 -21.86 7.46
C ALA A 16 -51.32 -20.61 6.84
N VAL A 17 -51.94 -19.45 6.99
CA VAL A 17 -51.38 -18.17 6.52
C VAL A 17 -50.07 -17.84 7.25
N ALA A 18 -50.05 -18.01 8.58
CA ALA A 18 -48.83 -17.81 9.37
C ALA A 18 -47.71 -18.75 8.97
N ALA A 19 -48.00 -20.03 8.72
CA ALA A 19 -47.01 -21.00 8.28
C ALA A 19 -46.42 -20.63 6.87
N VAL A 20 -47.26 -20.24 5.93
CA VAL A 20 -46.82 -19.77 4.63
C VAL A 20 -45.94 -18.52 4.74
N ALA A 21 -46.35 -17.54 5.55
CA ALA A 21 -45.57 -16.32 5.78
C ALA A 21 -44.18 -16.64 6.37
N LEU A 22 -44.12 -17.56 7.36
CA LEU A 22 -42.85 -18.01 7.93
C LEU A 22 -41.92 -18.70 6.89
N VAL A 23 -42.48 -19.53 6.02
CA VAL A 23 -41.73 -20.18 4.95
C VAL A 23 -41.20 -19.14 3.96
N LEU A 24 -42.03 -18.19 3.51
CA LEU A 24 -41.60 -17.11 2.64
C LEU A 24 -40.51 -16.22 3.27
N LEU A 25 -40.68 -15.89 4.54
CA LEU A 25 -39.67 -15.12 5.27
C LEU A 25 -38.35 -15.89 5.39
N SER A 26 -38.40 -17.19 5.66
CA SER A 26 -37.20 -18.03 5.75
C SER A 26 -36.47 -18.10 4.39
N HIS A 27 -37.18 -18.21 3.28
CA HIS A 27 -36.60 -18.15 1.94
C HIS A 27 -35.96 -16.79 1.66
N PHE A 28 -36.64 -15.69 1.97
CA PHE A 28 -36.12 -14.34 1.80
C PHE A 28 -34.84 -14.11 2.61
N ILE A 29 -34.82 -14.52 3.89
CA ILE A 29 -33.61 -14.40 4.73
C ILE A 29 -32.48 -15.24 4.17
N ARG A 30 -32.74 -16.47 3.75
CA ARG A 30 -31.74 -17.35 3.16
C ARG A 30 -31.15 -16.73 1.88
N ASP A 31 -31.97 -16.20 1.00
CA ASP A 31 -31.51 -15.59 -0.26
C ASP A 31 -30.69 -14.32 0.01
N TYR A 32 -31.10 -13.52 0.98
CA TYR A 32 -30.35 -12.35 1.44
C TYR A 32 -28.97 -12.71 1.99
N ILE A 33 -28.89 -13.75 2.82
CA ILE A 33 -27.63 -14.25 3.40
C ILE A 33 -26.73 -14.81 2.30
N LEU A 34 -27.26 -15.58 1.36
CA LEU A 34 -26.49 -16.17 0.26
C LEU A 34 -25.96 -15.10 -0.69
N THR A 35 -26.76 -14.10 -1.02
CA THR A 35 -26.34 -12.96 -1.86
C THR A 35 -25.27 -12.13 -1.17
N GLY A 36 -25.42 -11.83 0.12
CA GLY A 36 -24.41 -11.14 0.93
C GLY A 36 -23.09 -11.92 1.00
N ARG A 37 -23.16 -13.24 1.19
CA ARG A 37 -21.99 -14.11 1.20
C ARG A 37 -21.27 -14.15 -0.15
N GLN A 38 -22.01 -14.22 -1.26
CA GLN A 38 -21.44 -14.17 -2.61
C GLN A 38 -20.74 -12.83 -2.87
N TYR A 39 -21.35 -11.73 -2.45
CA TYR A 39 -20.75 -10.40 -2.56
C TYR A 39 -19.44 -10.30 -1.78
N LEU A 40 -19.40 -10.79 -0.54
CA LEU A 40 -18.17 -10.83 0.27
C LEU A 40 -17.09 -11.72 -0.34
N LEU A 41 -17.45 -12.88 -0.92
CA LEU A 41 -16.51 -13.75 -1.62
C LEU A 41 -15.95 -13.10 -2.88
N GLN A 42 -16.76 -12.34 -3.62
CA GLN A 42 -16.28 -11.56 -4.78
C GLN A 42 -15.31 -10.46 -4.38
N LEU A 43 -15.54 -9.79 -3.23
CA LEU A 43 -14.59 -8.80 -2.69
C LEU A 43 -13.27 -9.44 -2.27
N GLN A 44 -13.28 -10.65 -1.71
CA GLN A 44 -12.08 -11.38 -1.32
C GLN A 44 -11.28 -11.90 -2.54
N HIS A 45 -11.94 -12.20 -3.66
CA HIS A 45 -11.31 -12.76 -4.86
C HIS A 45 -10.82 -11.70 -5.85
N LYS A 46 -10.98 -10.42 -5.56
CA LYS A 46 -10.36 -9.37 -6.35
C LYS A 46 -8.87 -9.31 -5.99
N SER A 47 -8.12 -10.31 -6.46
CA SER A 47 -6.65 -10.27 -6.40
C SER A 47 -6.19 -9.08 -7.24
N VAL A 48 -5.82 -8.00 -6.59
CA VAL A 48 -5.18 -6.88 -7.26
C VAL A 48 -3.74 -7.31 -7.53
N HIS A 49 -3.48 -7.84 -8.73
CA HIS A 49 -2.12 -8.07 -9.18
C HIS A 49 -1.45 -6.72 -9.39
N ARG A 50 -0.59 -6.34 -8.45
CA ARG A 50 0.24 -5.14 -8.59
C ARG A 50 1.64 -5.55 -8.98
N ARG A 51 2.22 -4.85 -9.95
CA ARG A 51 3.63 -4.95 -10.26
C ARG A 51 4.43 -4.41 -9.09
N ILE A 52 5.48 -5.13 -8.68
CA ILE A 52 6.45 -4.67 -7.68
C ILE A 52 7.80 -4.54 -8.37
N VAL A 53 8.48 -3.43 -8.16
CA VAL A 53 9.85 -3.18 -8.58
C VAL A 53 10.66 -2.91 -7.32
N ALA A 54 11.73 -3.65 -7.12
CA ALA A 54 12.66 -3.46 -6.00
C ALA A 54 14.03 -3.02 -6.52
N LEU A 55 14.66 -2.08 -5.83
CA LEU A 55 16.02 -1.59 -6.12
C LEU A 55 16.72 -1.33 -4.77
N GLY A 56 17.91 -1.81 -4.59
CA GLY A 56 18.75 -1.57 -3.43
C GLY A 56 20.18 -1.21 -3.79
N ASP A 57 21.01 -0.97 -2.79
CA ASP A 57 22.44 -0.71 -2.92
C ASP A 57 22.77 0.45 -3.88
N ILE A 58 22.00 1.52 -3.80
CA ILE A 58 22.09 2.69 -4.68
C ILE A 58 23.31 3.55 -4.32
N HIS A 59 23.60 3.62 -3.02
CA HIS A 59 24.83 4.21 -2.51
C HIS A 59 25.13 5.62 -3.01
N GLY A 60 24.16 6.53 -2.92
CA GLY A 60 24.36 7.93 -3.29
C GLY A 60 24.60 8.17 -4.80
N ASP A 61 24.31 7.21 -5.66
CA ASP A 61 24.49 7.31 -7.11
C ASP A 61 23.16 7.64 -7.82
N TYR A 62 22.90 8.92 -7.97
CA TYR A 62 21.66 9.41 -8.57
C TYR A 62 21.51 9.04 -10.04
N GLU A 63 22.59 9.13 -10.82
CA GLU A 63 22.54 8.93 -12.26
C GLU A 63 22.25 7.46 -12.62
N HIS A 64 22.92 6.51 -11.94
CA HIS A 64 22.62 5.09 -12.12
C HIS A 64 21.22 4.74 -11.59
N ALA A 65 20.84 5.25 -10.43
CA ALA A 65 19.50 5.02 -9.88
C ALA A 65 18.39 5.46 -10.85
N THR A 66 18.46 6.69 -11.37
CA THR A 66 17.45 7.19 -12.32
C THR A 66 17.47 6.44 -13.64
N SER A 67 18.65 6.04 -14.12
CA SER A 67 18.78 5.21 -15.33
C SER A 67 18.07 3.86 -15.15
N ILE A 68 18.30 3.18 -14.04
CA ILE A 68 17.64 1.90 -13.71
C ILE A 68 16.13 2.09 -13.55
N LEU A 69 15.70 3.14 -12.85
CA LEU A 69 14.27 3.42 -12.64
C LEU A 69 13.55 3.76 -13.95
N ARG A 70 14.22 4.44 -14.92
CA ARG A 70 13.69 4.65 -16.27
C ARG A 70 13.59 3.32 -17.03
N ALA A 71 14.63 2.51 -17.03
CA ALA A 71 14.62 1.20 -17.65
C ALA A 71 13.53 0.28 -17.07
N ALA A 72 13.28 0.39 -15.76
CA ALA A 72 12.19 -0.30 -15.07
C ALA A 72 10.81 0.32 -15.31
N GLY A 73 10.67 1.40 -16.06
CA GLY A 73 9.40 2.10 -16.29
C GLY A 73 8.77 2.69 -15.02
N ILE A 74 9.59 3.05 -14.04
CA ILE A 74 9.19 3.79 -12.84
C ILE A 74 9.24 5.29 -13.08
N LEU A 75 10.24 5.75 -13.83
CA LEU A 75 10.37 7.14 -14.26
C LEU A 75 10.07 7.30 -15.74
N HIS A 76 9.58 8.47 -16.13
CA HIS A 76 9.49 8.88 -17.52
C HIS A 76 10.87 9.04 -18.14
N ALA A 77 10.99 8.76 -19.45
CA ALA A 77 12.27 8.82 -20.16
C ALA A 77 12.89 10.23 -20.18
N GLY A 78 12.07 11.27 -20.17
CA GLY A 78 12.52 12.66 -20.33
C GLY A 78 12.64 13.45 -19.02
N ASN A 79 12.20 12.92 -17.90
CA ASN A 79 12.23 13.61 -16.59
C ASN A 79 12.15 12.62 -15.43
N ASP A 80 12.33 13.11 -14.20
CA ASP A 80 12.32 12.31 -12.98
C ASP A 80 10.91 12.20 -12.36
N SER A 81 9.85 12.16 -13.17
CA SER A 81 8.48 12.00 -12.70
C SER A 81 7.98 10.55 -12.80
N TRP A 82 6.97 10.22 -11.99
CA TRP A 82 6.40 8.88 -11.88
C TRP A 82 5.72 8.42 -13.18
N ALA A 83 6.15 7.29 -13.71
CA ALA A 83 5.57 6.59 -14.86
C ALA A 83 4.99 5.22 -14.51
N GLY A 84 5.16 4.74 -13.27
CA GLY A 84 4.86 3.37 -12.85
C GLY A 84 3.37 3.04 -12.71
N GLY A 85 2.43 3.98 -12.91
CA GLY A 85 1.00 3.74 -12.70
C GLY A 85 0.72 3.20 -11.31
N SER A 86 0.03 2.05 -11.19
CA SER A 86 -0.29 1.39 -9.91
C SER A 86 0.84 0.50 -9.35
N THR A 87 2.04 0.56 -9.92
CA THR A 87 3.22 -0.20 -9.44
C THR A 87 3.60 0.20 -8.01
N ILE A 88 4.11 -0.76 -7.24
CA ILE A 88 4.77 -0.51 -5.95
C ILE A 88 6.28 -0.53 -6.22
N PHE A 89 6.95 0.59 -5.97
CA PHE A 89 8.41 0.67 -5.95
C PHE A 89 8.91 0.52 -4.52
N VAL A 90 9.91 -0.35 -4.32
CA VAL A 90 10.54 -0.61 -3.04
C VAL A 90 12.03 -0.31 -3.16
N SER A 91 12.52 0.68 -2.41
CA SER A 91 13.95 0.82 -2.14
C SER A 91 14.29 -0.09 -0.96
N THR A 92 15.16 -1.07 -1.17
CA THR A 92 15.49 -2.10 -0.18
C THR A 92 16.59 -1.68 0.79
N GLY A 93 16.96 -0.41 0.80
CA GLY A 93 17.99 0.18 1.65
C GLY A 93 19.29 0.43 0.93
N ASP A 94 20.29 0.85 1.70
CA ASP A 94 21.62 1.24 1.25
C ASP A 94 21.57 2.31 0.15
N THR A 95 20.74 3.33 0.42
CA THR A 95 20.61 4.52 -0.43
C THR A 95 21.74 5.52 -0.18
N VAL A 96 22.30 5.48 1.03
CA VAL A 96 23.34 6.38 1.55
C VAL A 96 24.74 5.83 1.30
N ASP A 97 25.72 6.71 1.53
CA ASP A 97 27.17 6.41 1.48
C ASP A 97 27.73 6.14 0.07
N ARG A 98 29.05 6.16 -0.04
CA ARG A 98 29.87 5.88 -1.23
C ARG A 98 29.71 6.88 -2.40
N GLY A 99 28.51 7.45 -2.58
CA GLY A 99 28.24 8.52 -3.53
C GLY A 99 27.85 9.82 -2.83
N ASP A 100 27.65 10.88 -3.58
CA ASP A 100 27.45 12.24 -3.04
C ASP A 100 25.98 12.70 -3.05
N ASP A 101 25.07 11.93 -3.66
CA ASP A 101 23.71 12.37 -3.96
C ASP A 101 22.65 11.84 -2.98
N THR A 102 23.00 11.49 -1.73
CA THR A 102 22.07 10.95 -0.73
C THR A 102 20.80 11.81 -0.59
N ILE A 103 20.95 13.11 -0.38
CA ILE A 103 19.81 14.02 -0.20
C ILE A 103 18.96 14.09 -1.48
N ARG A 104 19.60 14.11 -2.65
CA ARG A 104 18.92 14.18 -3.94
C ARG A 104 18.09 12.93 -4.20
N LEU A 105 18.57 11.75 -3.83
CA LEU A 105 17.85 10.47 -3.92
C LEU A 105 16.63 10.44 -3.01
N TYR A 106 16.77 10.84 -1.74
CA TYR A 106 15.63 10.87 -0.82
C TYR A 106 14.55 11.87 -1.25
N ARG A 107 14.93 13.03 -1.78
CA ARG A 107 13.98 13.99 -2.36
C ARG A 107 13.25 13.38 -3.55
N LEU A 108 13.97 12.74 -4.47
CA LEU A 108 13.35 12.01 -5.56
C LEU A 108 12.32 10.99 -5.05
N PHE A 109 12.67 10.16 -4.07
CA PHE A 109 11.74 9.14 -3.54
C PHE A 109 10.52 9.76 -2.84
N GLN A 110 10.67 10.90 -2.18
CA GLN A 110 9.55 11.64 -1.60
C GLN A 110 8.60 12.15 -2.69
N ASP A 111 9.13 12.80 -3.73
CA ASP A 111 8.35 13.30 -4.86
C ASP A 111 7.62 12.17 -5.59
N LEU A 112 8.31 11.06 -5.85
CA LEU A 112 7.72 9.88 -6.46
C LEU A 112 6.62 9.25 -5.59
N ARG A 113 6.77 9.26 -4.27
CA ARG A 113 5.75 8.77 -3.33
C ARG A 113 4.47 9.59 -3.43
N GLU A 114 4.57 10.91 -3.51
CA GLU A 114 3.40 11.76 -3.68
C GLU A 114 2.73 11.56 -5.04
N GLN A 115 3.51 11.48 -6.12
CA GLN A 115 3.01 11.29 -7.46
C GLN A 115 2.34 9.91 -7.62
N SER A 116 2.99 8.85 -7.13
CA SER A 116 2.49 7.48 -7.25
C SER A 116 1.14 7.28 -6.55
N ARG A 117 0.95 7.86 -5.35
CA ARG A 117 -0.30 7.78 -4.59
C ARG A 117 -1.50 8.32 -5.36
N ARG A 118 -1.32 9.35 -6.18
CA ARG A 118 -2.39 9.97 -6.99
C ARG A 118 -2.93 9.02 -8.06
N VAL A 119 -2.14 8.02 -8.45
CA VAL A 119 -2.48 7.05 -9.52
C VAL A 119 -2.58 5.60 -9.01
N GLY A 120 -2.65 5.43 -7.68
CA GLY A 120 -2.81 4.12 -7.05
C GLY A 120 -1.52 3.30 -6.90
N GLY A 121 -0.37 3.90 -7.19
CA GLY A 121 0.96 3.34 -6.91
C GLY A 121 1.44 3.62 -5.48
N ASN A 122 2.64 3.18 -5.16
CA ASN A 122 3.29 3.51 -3.89
C ASN A 122 4.82 3.43 -4.02
N VAL A 123 5.51 4.19 -3.15
CA VAL A 123 6.96 4.11 -2.96
C VAL A 123 7.23 3.79 -1.49
N ILE A 124 7.98 2.73 -1.25
CA ILE A 124 8.35 2.23 0.08
C ILE A 124 9.87 2.26 0.18
N ASN A 125 10.38 2.90 1.22
CA ASN A 125 11.81 2.86 1.54
C ASN A 125 12.01 1.97 2.77
N VAL A 126 12.91 1.02 2.66
CA VAL A 126 13.38 0.16 3.75
C VAL A 126 14.79 0.62 4.14
N LEU A 127 15.15 0.43 5.37
CA LEU A 127 16.50 0.73 5.86
C LEU A 127 17.43 -0.45 5.58
N GLY A 128 18.60 -0.16 5.01
CA GLY A 128 19.71 -1.10 4.89
C GLY A 128 20.69 -0.97 6.05
N ASN A 129 21.80 -1.69 5.96
CA ASN A 129 22.83 -1.62 6.99
C ASN A 129 23.57 -0.26 7.00
N HIS A 130 23.70 0.40 5.83
CA HIS A 130 24.32 1.72 5.75
C HIS A 130 23.46 2.82 6.39
N GLU A 131 22.15 2.78 6.26
CA GLU A 131 21.27 3.69 7.02
C GLU A 131 21.44 3.47 8.53
N MET A 132 21.50 2.22 8.99
CA MET A 132 21.73 1.90 10.42
C MET A 132 23.08 2.37 10.90
N MET A 133 24.15 2.22 10.10
CA MET A 133 25.50 2.75 10.43
C MET A 133 25.45 4.27 10.60
N ASN A 134 24.78 4.97 9.68
CA ASN A 134 24.62 6.42 9.75
C ASN A 134 23.83 6.87 11.00
N ALA A 135 22.77 6.16 11.38
CA ALA A 135 22.02 6.42 12.61
C ALA A 135 22.88 6.23 13.88
N MET A 136 23.83 5.29 13.85
CA MET A 136 24.82 5.06 14.91
C MET A 136 26.06 5.96 14.82
N MET A 137 26.09 6.92 13.89
CA MET A 137 27.22 7.83 13.62
C MET A 137 28.49 7.13 13.13
N ASP A 138 28.36 5.96 12.54
CA ASP A 138 29.45 5.25 11.86
C ASP A 138 29.50 5.70 10.38
N TRP A 139 30.32 6.69 10.09
CA TRP A 139 30.41 7.36 8.79
C TRP A 139 31.63 6.93 7.96
N ARG A 140 32.14 5.75 8.21
CA ARG A 140 33.37 5.26 7.52
C ARG A 140 33.26 5.17 6.00
N TYR A 141 32.04 5.13 5.46
CA TYR A 141 31.75 5.06 4.03
C TYR A 141 31.17 6.35 3.44
N VAL A 142 31.02 7.38 4.28
CA VAL A 142 30.53 8.70 3.83
C VAL A 142 31.63 9.43 3.06
N THR A 143 31.32 9.92 1.88
CA THR A 143 32.24 10.76 1.10
C THR A 143 32.31 12.18 1.64
N PRO A 144 33.38 12.95 1.36
CA PRO A 144 33.45 14.36 1.69
C PRO A 144 32.34 15.19 1.05
N GLY A 145 31.95 14.87 -0.20
CA GLY A 145 30.86 15.55 -0.92
C GLY A 145 29.50 15.31 -0.28
N ASP A 146 29.19 14.05 0.06
CA ASP A 146 27.95 13.72 0.74
C ASP A 146 27.89 14.33 2.16
N MET A 147 29.01 14.34 2.89
CA MET A 147 29.11 15.03 4.18
C MET A 147 28.82 16.55 4.05
N ALA A 148 29.38 17.16 3.02
CA ALA A 148 29.19 18.60 2.76
C ALA A 148 27.74 18.91 2.36
N SER A 149 27.04 18.01 1.65
CA SER A 149 25.63 18.17 1.25
C SER A 149 24.69 18.36 2.45
N PHE A 150 25.01 17.74 3.60
CA PHE A 150 24.30 17.90 4.86
C PHE A 150 24.72 19.14 5.68
N GLY A 151 25.64 19.96 5.19
CA GLY A 151 26.21 21.07 5.97
C GLY A 151 27.28 20.60 6.98
N GLY A 152 27.90 19.49 6.73
CA GLY A 152 28.95 18.90 7.55
C GLY A 152 28.44 17.94 8.64
N PRO A 153 29.34 17.50 9.58
CA PRO A 153 29.02 16.48 10.56
C PRO A 153 27.84 16.80 11.48
N VAL A 154 27.66 18.07 11.82
CA VAL A 154 26.56 18.50 12.69
C VAL A 154 25.22 18.36 11.99
N GLY A 155 25.11 18.86 10.75
CA GLY A 155 23.88 18.75 9.96
C GLY A 155 23.55 17.30 9.63
N ARG A 156 24.55 16.48 9.26
CA ARG A 156 24.33 15.05 9.03
C ARG A 156 23.83 14.31 10.28
N ARG A 157 24.41 14.57 11.44
CA ARG A 157 23.95 13.99 12.72
C ARG A 157 22.49 14.34 13.00
N GLN A 158 22.11 15.60 12.79
CA GLN A 158 20.73 16.06 12.97
C GLN A 158 19.80 15.34 12.00
N ALA A 159 20.11 15.30 10.71
CA ALA A 159 19.28 14.67 9.70
C ALA A 159 19.10 13.14 9.87
N MET A 160 20.09 12.45 10.45
CA MET A 160 20.05 11.02 10.72
C MET A 160 19.53 10.67 12.13
N SER A 161 19.14 11.65 12.92
CA SER A 161 18.58 11.42 14.25
C SER A 161 17.07 11.14 14.16
N LEU A 162 16.51 10.50 15.21
CA LEU A 162 15.08 10.21 15.31
C LEU A 162 14.19 11.46 15.38
N HIS A 163 14.80 12.64 15.52
CA HIS A 163 14.12 13.94 15.66
C HIS A 163 14.56 14.93 14.58
N GLY A 164 15.25 14.45 13.53
CA GLY A 164 15.74 15.24 12.41
C GLY A 164 14.67 15.65 11.42
#